data_3234f3ba045675a4bf22c5342003bac2
#
_entry.id   3234f3ba045675a4bf22c5342003bac2
#
_cell.length_a   1.000
_cell.length_b   1.000
_cell.length_c   1.000
_cell.angle_alpha   90.00
_cell.angle_beta   90.00
_cell.angle_gamma   90.00
#
_symmetry.space_group_name_H-M   'P 1'
#
loop_
_entity.id
_entity.type
_entity.pdbx_description
1 polymer ?
#
loop_
_entity_poly.entity_id
_entity_poly.type
_entity_poly.pdbx_seq_one_letter_code
_entity_poly.pdbx_strand_id
1 'polypeptide(L)'
;LGLRYLAGAALIAALGLPASADPLRIATYDPDLSRDGPGLLLRDLGRKDDQIDAAIRVIAEAHPDILLLTSLDWDGDGRALAALRDRLAKAGIDYPHSFTARPNAGMPSGLDLDGDGKLGEAQDRQGFGRFTGQGGMAILSRHPISAVADYSDQLWHDLPGNLMPEATPEVAAKQRLSSVAHWDATVSVAGRDLHLLAMSATPPVFDGPEDRNGRRNHDELAFWLNHLPQAPFVLAGNLNFDAADSEGRPESLARIMTHVADPQPRSEGGKAAAGLGLNAKHKGDPALDTADWPDDRAPGNLRVDYVLPAKDLRVLDSGVVWPASGEMAAVVTTASAHRLVWVDLDW
;
A
#
# COMPACT_ATOMS: atom_id res chain seq x y z
N LEU A 1 32.37 -7.37 78.52
CA LEU A 1 31.74 -8.18 77.49
C LEU A 1 30.97 -7.25 76.55
N GLY A 2 31.55 -6.99 75.35
CA GLY A 2 30.94 -6.11 74.34
C GLY A 2 30.35 -6.97 73.19
N LEU A 3 29.11 -6.85 72.96
CA LEU A 3 28.39 -7.46 71.79
C LEU A 3 28.53 -6.51 70.57
N ARG A 4 29.15 -7.01 69.47
CA ARG A 4 29.22 -6.31 68.21
C ARG A 4 28.08 -6.82 67.32
N TYR A 5 27.14 -5.96 66.96
CA TYR A 5 26.13 -6.22 65.98
C TYR A 5 26.72 -6.00 64.58
N LEU A 6 26.79 -7.02 63.75
CA LEU A 6 27.04 -6.95 62.31
C LEU A 6 25.71 -6.68 61.61
N ALA A 7 25.56 -5.49 61.06
CA ALA A 7 24.46 -5.16 60.19
C ALA A 7 24.80 -5.64 58.75
N GLY A 8 24.13 -6.69 58.28
CA GLY A 8 24.21 -7.14 56.91
C GLY A 8 23.32 -6.27 56.02
N ALA A 9 23.90 -5.52 55.11
CA ALA A 9 23.15 -4.82 54.06
C ALA A 9 22.79 -5.80 52.93
N ALA A 10 21.51 -6.11 52.79
CA ALA A 10 20.99 -6.85 51.67
C ALA A 10 20.90 -5.93 50.44
N LEU A 11 21.71 -6.19 49.41
CA LEU A 11 21.66 -5.51 48.13
C LEU A 11 20.48 -6.12 47.31
N ILE A 12 19.37 -5.43 47.25
CA ILE A 12 18.24 -5.80 46.36
C ILE A 12 18.62 -5.36 44.93
N ALA A 13 19.08 -6.29 44.12
CA ALA A 13 19.20 -6.08 42.67
C ALA A 13 17.79 -5.97 42.07
N ALA A 14 17.36 -4.75 41.73
CA ALA A 14 16.18 -4.54 40.94
C ALA A 14 16.47 -5.06 39.52
N LEU A 15 15.94 -6.24 39.20
CA LEU A 15 15.85 -6.71 37.82
C LEU A 15 14.89 -5.77 37.10
N GLY A 16 15.43 -4.78 36.42
CA GLY A 16 14.65 -3.97 35.48
C GLY A 16 14.08 -4.91 34.40
N LEU A 17 12.76 -5.05 34.36
CA LEU A 17 12.10 -5.64 33.20
C LEU A 17 12.54 -4.83 31.98
N PRO A 18 12.92 -5.45 30.85
CA PRO A 18 13.17 -4.71 29.65
C PRO A 18 11.91 -3.90 29.32
N ALA A 19 12.06 -2.59 29.16
CA ALA A 19 10.97 -1.76 28.64
C ALA A 19 10.58 -2.38 27.28
N SER A 20 9.32 -2.81 27.16
CA SER A 20 8.78 -3.18 25.85
C SER A 20 9.00 -1.97 24.95
N ALA A 21 9.73 -2.15 23.86
CA ALA A 21 9.81 -1.10 22.85
C ALA A 21 8.38 -0.84 22.34
N ASP A 22 8.05 0.42 22.03
CA ASP A 22 6.79 0.72 21.41
C ASP A 22 6.68 -0.07 20.08
N PRO A 23 5.49 -0.61 19.76
CA PRO A 23 5.30 -1.31 18.49
C PRO A 23 5.67 -0.43 17.30
N LEU A 24 6.29 -1.02 16.28
CA LEU A 24 6.49 -0.36 14.99
C LEU A 24 5.23 -0.53 14.14
N ARG A 25 4.48 0.56 13.92
CA ARG A 25 3.28 0.55 13.09
C ARG A 25 3.59 0.87 11.65
N ILE A 26 3.24 -0.08 10.75
CA ILE A 26 3.37 0.06 9.31
C ILE A 26 1.96 0.05 8.71
N ALA A 27 1.68 0.98 7.80
CA ALA A 27 0.39 1.07 7.14
C ALA A 27 0.51 1.28 5.63
N THR A 28 -0.54 0.86 4.92
CA THR A 28 -0.80 1.26 3.53
C THR A 28 -2.16 1.92 3.44
N TYR A 29 -2.28 2.89 2.56
CA TYR A 29 -3.53 3.59 2.31
C TYR A 29 -3.60 4.14 0.89
N ASP A 30 -4.72 3.89 0.23
CA ASP A 30 -5.15 4.58 -0.97
C ASP A 30 -6.12 5.71 -0.57
N PRO A 31 -5.64 6.95 -0.40
CA PRO A 31 -6.48 8.06 0.04
C PRO A 31 -7.26 8.74 -1.10
N ASP A 32 -7.26 8.17 -2.32
CA ASP A 32 -7.87 8.76 -3.52
C ASP A 32 -7.39 10.22 -3.76
N LEU A 33 -6.08 10.43 -3.70
CA LEU A 33 -5.44 11.73 -3.97
C LEU A 33 -4.97 11.85 -5.42
N SER A 34 -5.63 11.15 -6.34
CA SER A 34 -5.53 11.36 -7.78
C SER A 34 -6.60 12.32 -8.26
N ARG A 35 -6.26 13.17 -9.23
CA ARG A 35 -7.15 14.19 -9.78
C ARG A 35 -7.27 14.06 -11.31
N ASP A 36 -8.19 14.80 -11.91
CA ASP A 36 -8.47 14.74 -13.36
C ASP A 36 -7.43 15.49 -14.22
N GLY A 37 -6.38 16.06 -13.62
CA GLY A 37 -5.35 16.75 -14.38
C GLY A 37 -4.13 17.11 -13.53
N PRO A 38 -2.99 17.35 -14.18
CA PRO A 38 -1.72 17.65 -13.51
C PRO A 38 -1.81 18.93 -12.68
N GLY A 39 -1.22 18.89 -11.48
CA GLY A 39 -1.15 20.03 -10.56
C GLY A 39 -2.46 20.32 -9.80
N LEU A 40 -3.56 19.62 -10.09
CA LEU A 40 -4.83 19.82 -9.39
C LEU A 40 -4.74 19.39 -7.93
N LEU A 41 -4.04 18.31 -7.61
CA LEU A 41 -3.81 17.90 -6.23
C LEU A 41 -3.07 18.97 -5.43
N LEU A 42 -1.99 19.54 -5.97
CA LEU A 42 -1.25 20.63 -5.32
C LEU A 42 -2.14 21.86 -5.07
N ARG A 43 -2.98 22.22 -6.05
CA ARG A 43 -3.98 23.28 -5.89
C ARG A 43 -4.94 22.99 -4.72
N ASP A 44 -5.47 21.75 -4.66
CA ASP A 44 -6.48 21.36 -3.68
C ASP A 44 -5.88 21.22 -2.28
N LEU A 45 -4.63 20.79 -2.16
CA LEU A 45 -3.86 20.82 -0.91
C LEU A 45 -3.64 22.24 -0.37
N GLY A 46 -3.64 23.25 -1.24
CA GLY A 46 -3.48 24.66 -0.86
C GLY A 46 -4.77 25.33 -0.37
N ARG A 47 -5.90 24.65 -0.34
CA ARG A 47 -7.20 25.20 0.04
C ARG A 47 -7.98 24.24 0.96
N LYS A 48 -9.15 24.66 1.45
CA LYS A 48 -10.07 23.77 2.15
C LYS A 48 -10.61 22.74 1.14
N ASP A 49 -10.49 21.47 1.50
CA ASP A 49 -11.00 20.34 0.72
C ASP A 49 -11.41 19.24 1.71
N ASP A 50 -12.70 18.95 1.76
CA ASP A 50 -13.27 18.06 2.79
C ASP A 50 -12.79 16.61 2.61
N GLN A 51 -12.49 16.17 1.37
CA GLN A 51 -11.96 14.83 1.08
C GLN A 51 -10.50 14.70 1.57
N ILE A 52 -9.66 15.70 1.29
CA ILE A 52 -8.27 15.72 1.79
C ILE A 52 -8.25 15.81 3.31
N ASP A 53 -9.10 16.65 3.91
CA ASP A 53 -9.20 16.78 5.36
C ASP A 53 -9.62 15.46 6.01
N ALA A 54 -10.56 14.73 5.40
CA ALA A 54 -10.97 13.41 5.84
C ALA A 54 -9.83 12.38 5.71
N ALA A 55 -9.10 12.36 4.59
CA ALA A 55 -7.95 11.46 4.41
C ALA A 55 -6.85 11.70 5.47
N ILE A 56 -6.57 12.95 5.79
CA ILE A 56 -5.62 13.33 6.86
C ILE A 56 -6.12 12.82 8.23
N ARG A 57 -7.43 12.91 8.52
CA ARG A 57 -8.01 12.39 9.76
C ARG A 57 -7.90 10.87 9.87
N VAL A 58 -8.08 10.13 8.76
CA VAL A 58 -7.87 8.67 8.72
C VAL A 58 -6.43 8.32 9.06
N ILE A 59 -5.45 9.03 8.48
CA ILE A 59 -4.03 8.82 8.78
C ILE A 59 -3.73 9.17 10.24
N ALA A 60 -4.35 10.25 10.76
CA ALA A 60 -4.19 10.67 12.16
C ALA A 60 -4.74 9.64 13.15
N GLU A 61 -5.86 9.01 12.84
CA GLU A 61 -6.45 7.95 13.65
C GLU A 61 -5.53 6.72 13.76
N ALA A 62 -4.96 6.29 12.62
CA ALA A 62 -4.05 5.14 12.59
C ALA A 62 -2.66 5.45 13.16
N HIS A 63 -2.16 6.69 12.97
CA HIS A 63 -0.89 7.19 13.46
C HIS A 63 0.33 6.29 13.14
N PRO A 64 0.55 5.86 11.89
CA PRO A 64 1.62 4.93 11.54
C PRO A 64 3.01 5.57 11.62
N ASP A 65 4.04 4.73 11.89
CA ASP A 65 5.46 5.14 11.86
C ASP A 65 5.99 5.14 10.43
N ILE A 66 5.53 4.18 9.62
CA ILE A 66 5.83 4.06 8.19
C ILE A 66 4.50 3.93 7.45
N LEU A 67 4.26 4.82 6.48
CA LEU A 67 3.03 4.87 5.69
C LEU A 67 3.36 4.82 4.20
N LEU A 68 2.81 3.82 3.51
CA LEU A 68 2.75 3.78 2.06
C LEU A 68 1.44 4.37 1.59
N LEU A 69 1.50 5.42 0.78
CA LEU A 69 0.36 5.99 0.06
C LEU A 69 0.38 5.51 -1.38
N THR A 70 -0.78 5.07 -1.87
CA THR A 70 -1.06 4.81 -3.29
C THR A 70 -2.04 5.86 -3.83
N SER A 71 -2.32 5.88 -5.12
CA SER A 71 -3.21 6.85 -5.77
C SER A 71 -2.93 8.32 -5.39
N LEU A 72 -1.66 8.69 -5.31
CA LEU A 72 -1.19 10.04 -5.05
C LEU A 72 -0.58 10.64 -6.32
N ASP A 73 -1.13 11.75 -6.83
CA ASP A 73 -0.55 12.40 -8.01
C ASP A 73 0.87 12.90 -7.74
N TRP A 74 1.79 12.50 -8.62
CA TRP A 74 3.18 12.94 -8.63
C TRP A 74 3.37 14.15 -9.55
N ASP A 75 4.03 15.21 -9.06
CA ASP A 75 4.16 16.49 -9.76
C ASP A 75 5.60 16.82 -10.22
N GLY A 76 6.51 15.86 -10.17
CA GLY A 76 7.90 15.99 -10.57
C GLY A 76 8.79 16.66 -9.53
N ASP A 77 8.35 17.77 -8.97
CA ASP A 77 9.11 18.55 -7.98
C ASP A 77 8.83 18.10 -6.53
N GLY A 78 7.88 17.16 -6.30
CA GLY A 78 7.47 16.70 -4.98
C GLY A 78 6.70 17.74 -4.16
N ARG A 79 6.16 18.78 -4.79
CA ARG A 79 5.45 19.89 -4.12
C ARG A 79 4.12 19.44 -3.52
N ALA A 80 3.40 18.57 -4.22
CA ALA A 80 2.16 18.01 -3.69
C ALA A 80 2.43 17.15 -2.45
N LEU A 81 3.46 16.29 -2.49
CA LEU A 81 3.86 15.50 -1.32
C LEU A 81 4.32 16.39 -0.15
N ALA A 82 5.10 17.45 -0.42
CA ALA A 82 5.51 18.39 0.62
C ALA A 82 4.30 19.10 1.24
N ALA A 83 3.34 19.57 0.44
CA ALA A 83 2.12 20.21 0.93
C ALA A 83 1.24 19.24 1.76
N LEU A 84 1.16 17.96 1.37
CA LEU A 84 0.47 16.93 2.15
C LEU A 84 1.17 16.71 3.51
N ARG A 85 2.50 16.58 3.53
CA ARG A 85 3.27 16.45 4.77
C ARG A 85 3.06 17.65 5.70
N ASP A 86 3.05 18.87 5.18
CA ASP A 86 2.77 20.07 5.96
C ASP A 86 1.37 20.05 6.60
N ARG A 87 0.38 19.50 5.90
CA ARG A 87 -0.98 19.33 6.45
C ARG A 87 -1.04 18.23 7.53
N LEU A 88 -0.33 17.11 7.31
CA LEU A 88 -0.20 16.04 8.30
C LEU A 88 0.50 16.55 9.57
N ALA A 89 1.58 17.31 9.43
CA ALA A 89 2.28 17.91 10.58
C ALA A 89 1.36 18.86 11.38
N LYS A 90 0.53 19.66 10.70
CA LYS A 90 -0.50 20.49 11.37
C LYS A 90 -1.57 19.68 12.09
N ALA A 91 -1.83 18.45 11.64
CA ALA A 91 -2.71 17.50 12.30
C ALA A 91 -2.00 16.68 13.41
N GLY A 92 -0.75 17.00 13.73
CA GLY A 92 0.03 16.34 14.79
C GLY A 92 0.81 15.11 14.36
N ILE A 93 0.93 14.85 13.04
CA ILE A 93 1.66 13.71 12.51
C ILE A 93 2.81 14.22 11.66
N ASP A 94 4.02 14.14 12.18
CA ASP A 94 5.22 14.55 11.46
C ASP A 94 5.95 13.35 10.83
N TYR A 95 6.25 13.48 9.54
CA TYR A 95 7.06 12.54 8.78
C TYR A 95 8.30 13.26 8.23
N PRO A 96 9.42 13.26 8.97
CA PRO A 96 10.65 13.93 8.54
C PRO A 96 11.24 13.32 7.27
N HIS A 97 10.96 12.04 7.01
CA HIS A 97 11.48 11.32 5.86
C HIS A 97 10.36 10.95 4.90
N SER A 98 10.61 11.10 3.59
CA SER A 98 9.67 10.72 2.55
C SER A 98 10.39 10.35 1.27
N PHE A 99 9.75 9.51 0.48
CA PHE A 99 10.20 9.14 -0.86
C PHE A 99 9.01 9.12 -1.82
N THR A 100 9.21 9.60 -3.04
CA THR A 100 8.33 9.43 -4.18
C THR A 100 9.14 9.48 -5.46
N ALA A 101 8.70 8.79 -6.50
CA ALA A 101 9.34 8.79 -7.81
C ALA A 101 8.28 8.83 -8.91
N ARG A 102 8.71 9.10 -10.14
CA ARG A 102 7.82 9.15 -11.29
C ARG A 102 7.17 7.78 -11.51
N PRO A 103 5.83 7.65 -11.44
CA PRO A 103 5.15 6.39 -11.67
C PRO A 103 5.10 6.05 -13.17
N ASN A 104 4.83 4.78 -13.47
CA ASN A 104 4.51 4.33 -14.82
C ASN A 104 3.10 4.76 -15.24
N ALA A 105 2.20 4.97 -14.28
CA ALA A 105 0.86 5.47 -14.55
C ALA A 105 0.90 6.81 -15.31
N GLY A 106 0.21 6.84 -16.43
CA GLY A 106 0.19 7.97 -17.34
C GLY A 106 1.50 8.25 -18.11
N MET A 107 2.56 7.44 -17.94
CA MET A 107 3.82 7.58 -18.66
C MET A 107 3.64 7.13 -20.11
N PRO A 108 3.93 7.98 -21.14
CA PRO A 108 3.84 7.59 -22.53
C PRO A 108 4.70 6.36 -22.87
N SER A 109 4.13 5.36 -23.53
CA SER A 109 4.89 4.23 -24.12
C SER A 109 5.40 4.58 -25.52
N GLY A 110 4.68 5.43 -26.24
CA GLY A 110 4.90 5.71 -27.66
C GLY A 110 4.39 4.61 -28.59
N LEU A 111 3.57 3.70 -28.05
CA LEU A 111 3.03 2.54 -28.75
C LEU A 111 1.50 2.52 -28.63
N ASP A 112 0.85 1.83 -29.56
CA ASP A 112 -0.53 1.39 -29.49
C ASP A 112 -0.50 0.06 -28.70
N LEU A 113 -0.86 0.12 -27.42
CA LEU A 113 -0.74 -1.02 -26.53
C LEU A 113 -2.02 -1.86 -26.46
N ASP A 114 -3.16 -1.31 -26.81
CA ASP A 114 -4.44 -2.01 -26.86
C ASP A 114 -4.85 -2.44 -28.27
N GLY A 115 -4.13 -1.97 -29.31
CA GLY A 115 -4.30 -2.40 -30.68
C GLY A 115 -5.50 -1.76 -31.40
N ASP A 116 -6.01 -0.63 -30.92
CA ASP A 116 -7.18 0.05 -31.48
C ASP A 116 -6.83 0.99 -32.67
N GLY A 117 -5.53 1.14 -32.98
CA GLY A 117 -5.00 1.94 -34.09
C GLY A 117 -4.80 3.41 -33.74
N LYS A 118 -5.03 3.84 -32.51
CA LYS A 118 -4.74 5.18 -32.04
C LYS A 118 -3.46 5.18 -31.16
N LEU A 119 -2.94 6.34 -30.88
CA LEU A 119 -1.73 6.51 -30.08
C LEU A 119 -1.94 7.55 -28.99
N GLY A 120 -1.37 7.28 -27.81
CA GLY A 120 -1.29 8.26 -26.74
C GLY A 120 -2.52 8.38 -25.86
N GLU A 121 -3.44 7.45 -25.96
CA GLU A 121 -4.57 7.30 -25.06
C GLU A 121 -4.12 6.80 -23.67
N ALA A 122 -5.04 6.72 -22.71
CA ALA A 122 -4.69 6.30 -21.35
C ALA A 122 -4.23 4.82 -21.30
N GLN A 123 -4.77 3.99 -22.20
CA GLN A 123 -4.44 2.59 -22.39
C GLN A 123 -3.05 2.36 -22.97
N ASP A 124 -2.55 3.33 -23.76
CA ASP A 124 -1.22 3.29 -24.39
C ASP A 124 -0.09 3.71 -23.45
N ARG A 125 -0.40 4.04 -22.23
CA ARG A 125 0.62 4.40 -21.23
C ARG A 125 1.28 3.16 -20.65
N GLN A 126 2.45 3.30 -20.05
CA GLN A 126 3.12 2.21 -19.35
C GLN A 126 2.23 1.60 -18.25
N GLY A 127 1.48 2.43 -17.54
CA GLY A 127 0.35 2.09 -16.71
C GLY A 127 -0.79 3.06 -17.00
N PHE A 128 -2.03 2.60 -16.87
CA PHE A 128 -3.21 3.40 -17.17
C PHE A 128 -3.16 4.77 -16.48
N GLY A 129 -3.42 5.85 -17.23
CA GLY A 129 -3.47 7.20 -16.68
C GLY A 129 -3.57 8.25 -17.79
N ARG A 130 -4.26 9.35 -17.51
CA ARG A 130 -4.55 10.42 -18.46
C ARG A 130 -3.38 11.38 -18.63
N PHE A 131 -2.52 11.49 -17.63
CA PHE A 131 -1.33 12.33 -17.65
C PHE A 131 -0.19 11.68 -16.85
N THR A 132 1.04 12.03 -17.17
CA THR A 132 2.22 11.55 -16.45
C THR A 132 2.18 11.96 -14.99
N GLY A 133 2.27 10.99 -14.10
CA GLY A 133 2.24 11.21 -12.67
C GLY A 133 0.88 11.00 -12.01
N GLN A 134 -0.16 10.66 -12.77
CA GLN A 134 -1.46 10.33 -12.19
C GLN A 134 -1.36 9.08 -11.32
N GLY A 135 -1.95 9.13 -10.10
CA GLY A 135 -2.10 7.96 -9.25
C GLY A 135 -0.78 7.27 -8.87
N GLY A 136 0.26 8.02 -8.59
CA GLY A 136 1.55 7.50 -8.13
C GLY A 136 1.52 7.02 -6.68
N MET A 137 2.71 6.83 -6.11
CA MET A 137 2.92 6.36 -4.74
C MET A 137 3.85 7.29 -3.96
N ALA A 138 3.75 7.25 -2.63
CA ALA A 138 4.72 7.89 -1.74
C ALA A 138 4.92 7.07 -0.46
N ILE A 139 6.14 7.06 0.06
CA ILE A 139 6.48 6.54 1.38
C ILE A 139 6.70 7.72 2.31
N LEU A 140 6.01 7.73 3.44
CA LEU A 140 6.20 8.65 4.54
C LEU A 140 6.73 7.88 5.75
N SER A 141 7.77 8.39 6.42
CA SER A 141 8.39 7.68 7.54
C SER A 141 8.86 8.63 8.63
N ARG A 142 8.69 8.20 9.89
CA ARG A 142 9.32 8.83 11.05
C ARG A 142 10.78 8.44 11.18
N HIS A 143 11.17 7.35 10.52
CA HIS A 143 12.52 6.80 10.54
C HIS A 143 13.24 7.08 9.23
N PRO A 144 14.59 7.19 9.24
CA PRO A 144 15.35 7.44 8.03
C PRO A 144 15.11 6.38 6.93
N ILE A 145 14.83 6.84 5.71
CA ILE A 145 14.86 6.00 4.50
C ILE A 145 16.29 6.07 3.98
N SER A 146 17.05 5.00 4.16
CA SER A 146 18.49 4.97 3.88
C SER A 146 18.81 4.65 2.42
N ALA A 147 17.97 3.88 1.76
CA ALA A 147 18.11 3.51 0.35
C ALA A 147 16.73 3.17 -0.26
N VAL A 148 16.62 3.29 -1.58
CA VAL A 148 15.49 2.78 -2.34
C VAL A 148 16.01 2.18 -3.64
N ALA A 149 15.71 0.89 -3.85
CA ALA A 149 15.84 0.24 -5.15
C ALA A 149 14.49 0.38 -5.88
N ASP A 150 14.52 1.03 -7.04
CA ASP A 150 13.35 1.26 -7.89
C ASP A 150 13.39 0.29 -9.08
N TYR A 151 12.45 -0.63 -9.12
CA TYR A 151 12.31 -1.66 -10.17
C TYR A 151 11.19 -1.32 -11.16
N SER A 152 10.66 -0.10 -11.14
CA SER A 152 9.51 0.31 -11.96
C SER A 152 9.79 0.28 -13.46
N ASP A 153 11.05 0.24 -13.89
CA ASP A 153 11.47 0.15 -15.30
C ASP A 153 11.65 -1.28 -15.82
N GLN A 154 11.50 -2.31 -14.95
CA GLN A 154 11.54 -3.73 -15.36
C GLN A 154 10.58 -3.97 -16.53
N LEU A 155 11.09 -4.55 -17.62
CA LEU A 155 10.24 -4.93 -18.75
C LEU A 155 9.41 -6.16 -18.40
N TRP A 156 8.14 -6.16 -18.84
CA TRP A 156 7.23 -7.25 -18.50
C TRP A 156 7.73 -8.59 -19.06
N HIS A 157 8.17 -8.59 -20.33
CA HIS A 157 8.64 -9.81 -20.98
C HIS A 157 9.92 -10.40 -20.36
N ASP A 158 10.70 -9.59 -19.62
CA ASP A 158 11.94 -10.05 -18.96
C ASP A 158 11.68 -10.75 -17.62
N LEU A 159 10.44 -10.70 -17.09
CA LEU A 159 10.12 -11.46 -15.90
C LEU A 159 10.14 -12.96 -16.19
N PRO A 160 10.95 -13.77 -15.48
CA PRO A 160 10.96 -15.21 -15.68
C PRO A 160 9.58 -15.85 -15.46
N GLY A 161 9.06 -16.55 -16.47
CA GLY A 161 7.75 -17.19 -16.40
C GLY A 161 6.56 -16.22 -16.49
N ASN A 162 6.78 -15.02 -17.06
CA ASN A 162 5.72 -14.03 -17.26
C ASN A 162 4.55 -14.58 -18.08
N LEU A 163 3.39 -13.99 -17.85
CA LEU A 163 2.13 -14.29 -18.54
C LEU A 163 1.76 -13.23 -19.59
N MET A 164 2.72 -12.38 -19.99
CA MET A 164 2.48 -11.33 -20.96
C MET A 164 1.73 -11.90 -22.19
N PRO A 165 0.61 -11.31 -22.60
CA PRO A 165 -0.07 -11.73 -23.84
C PRO A 165 0.87 -11.66 -25.05
N GLU A 166 0.56 -12.39 -26.11
CA GLU A 166 1.30 -12.28 -27.36
C GLU A 166 1.35 -10.82 -27.82
N ALA A 167 2.53 -10.31 -28.07
CA ALA A 167 2.80 -8.92 -28.37
C ALA A 167 3.83 -8.81 -29.50
N THR A 168 3.83 -7.69 -30.22
CA THR A 168 4.89 -7.41 -31.20
C THR A 168 6.23 -7.29 -30.51
N PRO A 169 7.35 -7.57 -31.22
CA PRO A 169 8.69 -7.38 -30.64
C PRO A 169 8.92 -5.94 -30.13
N GLU A 170 8.31 -4.96 -30.75
CA GLU A 170 8.44 -3.57 -30.34
C GLU A 170 7.71 -3.31 -29.01
N VAL A 171 6.51 -3.85 -28.81
CA VAL A 171 5.78 -3.79 -27.55
C VAL A 171 6.54 -4.53 -26.45
N ALA A 172 6.97 -5.75 -26.70
CA ALA A 172 7.72 -6.54 -25.74
C ALA A 172 9.00 -5.84 -25.26
N ALA A 173 9.70 -5.15 -26.16
CA ALA A 173 10.94 -4.43 -25.85
C ALA A 173 10.75 -3.12 -25.07
N LYS A 174 9.51 -2.65 -24.86
CA LYS A 174 9.26 -1.35 -24.24
C LYS A 174 8.25 -1.38 -23.09
N GLN A 175 7.35 -2.36 -23.07
CA GLN A 175 6.31 -2.42 -22.07
C GLN A 175 6.88 -2.83 -20.73
N ARG A 176 6.70 -1.95 -19.73
CA ARG A 176 7.08 -2.20 -18.34
C ARG A 176 6.07 -3.11 -17.66
N LEU A 177 6.56 -3.88 -16.69
CA LEU A 177 5.73 -4.75 -15.86
C LEU A 177 4.85 -3.91 -14.92
N SER A 178 5.49 -3.07 -14.11
CA SER A 178 4.78 -2.23 -13.13
C SER A 178 3.78 -1.28 -13.78
N SER A 179 2.53 -1.32 -13.33
CA SER A 179 1.52 -0.33 -13.73
C SER A 179 1.73 1.01 -13.02
N VAL A 180 2.19 0.99 -11.77
CA VAL A 180 2.51 2.20 -11.00
C VAL A 180 3.99 2.20 -10.64
N ALA A 181 4.41 1.40 -9.67
CA ALA A 181 5.81 1.30 -9.25
C ALA A 181 6.05 0.01 -8.44
N HIS A 182 7.34 -0.42 -8.37
CA HIS A 182 7.83 -1.45 -7.47
C HIS A 182 9.09 -0.91 -6.78
N TRP A 183 9.02 -0.69 -5.46
CA TRP A 183 10.14 -0.15 -4.69
C TRP A 183 10.51 -1.08 -3.54
N ASP A 184 11.80 -1.32 -3.34
CA ASP A 184 12.35 -1.84 -2.11
C ASP A 184 13.02 -0.69 -1.35
N ALA A 185 12.32 -0.15 -0.36
CA ALA A 185 12.79 0.96 0.44
C ALA A 185 13.35 0.44 1.77
N THR A 186 14.63 0.69 2.03
CA THR A 186 15.28 0.37 3.30
C THR A 186 15.01 1.48 4.31
N VAL A 187 14.31 1.16 5.39
CA VAL A 187 14.00 2.07 6.49
C VAL A 187 14.80 1.66 7.73
N SER A 188 15.60 2.58 8.29
CA SER A 188 16.45 2.30 9.45
C SER A 188 15.72 2.63 10.74
N VAL A 189 15.27 1.61 11.47
CA VAL A 189 14.49 1.71 12.70
C VAL A 189 15.31 1.22 13.87
N ALA A 190 15.62 2.10 14.82
CA ALA A 190 16.44 1.78 16.02
C ALA A 190 17.76 1.09 15.67
N GLY A 191 18.41 1.48 14.55
CA GLY A 191 19.69 0.91 14.10
C GLY A 191 19.60 -0.45 13.41
N ARG A 192 18.41 -0.92 13.09
CA ARG A 192 18.13 -2.12 12.28
C ARG A 192 17.43 -1.70 11.00
N ASP A 193 17.73 -2.37 9.90
CA ASP A 193 17.13 -2.09 8.61
C ASP A 193 15.90 -2.98 8.37
N LEU A 194 14.82 -2.35 7.94
CA LEU A 194 13.57 -2.97 7.48
C LEU A 194 13.38 -2.63 6.01
N HIS A 195 13.12 -3.63 5.19
CA HIS A 195 12.76 -3.46 3.79
C HIS A 195 11.25 -3.30 3.63
N LEU A 196 10.79 -2.16 3.12
CA LEU A 196 9.40 -1.96 2.70
C LEU A 196 9.31 -2.23 1.19
N LEU A 197 8.73 -3.38 0.84
CA LEU A 197 8.45 -3.77 -0.54
C LEU A 197 7.12 -3.14 -0.94
N ALA A 198 7.18 -2.01 -1.62
CA ALA A 198 6.04 -1.16 -1.92
C ALA A 198 5.57 -1.34 -3.37
N MET A 199 4.26 -1.52 -3.57
CA MET A 199 3.66 -1.64 -4.90
C MET A 199 2.21 -1.16 -4.95
N SER A 200 1.75 -0.87 -6.18
CA SER A 200 0.34 -0.73 -6.50
C SER A 200 0.11 -1.43 -7.84
N ALA A 201 -0.65 -2.53 -7.82
CA ALA A 201 -0.83 -3.40 -8.97
C ALA A 201 -2.00 -2.98 -9.86
N THR A 202 -1.97 -3.43 -11.10
CA THR A 202 -3.10 -3.34 -12.03
C THR A 202 -4.32 -4.07 -11.46
N PRO A 203 -5.54 -3.49 -11.46
CA PRO A 203 -6.76 -4.24 -11.17
C PRO A 203 -6.94 -5.33 -12.24
N PRO A 204 -7.29 -6.58 -11.86
CA PRO A 204 -7.37 -7.72 -12.80
C PRO A 204 -8.68 -7.74 -13.61
N VAL A 205 -9.16 -6.56 -14.00
CA VAL A 205 -10.42 -6.31 -14.71
C VAL A 205 -10.23 -5.16 -15.71
N PHE A 206 -11.26 -4.77 -16.44
CA PHE A 206 -11.26 -3.69 -17.44
C PHE A 206 -10.46 -4.00 -18.71
N ASP A 207 -10.41 -5.26 -19.11
CA ASP A 207 -9.73 -5.74 -20.30
C ASP A 207 -10.63 -6.69 -21.12
N GLY A 208 -10.08 -7.24 -22.19
CA GLY A 208 -10.77 -8.16 -23.09
C GLY A 208 -10.53 -9.64 -22.73
N PRO A 209 -10.96 -10.55 -23.65
CA PRO A 209 -10.81 -11.99 -23.45
C PRO A 209 -9.35 -12.48 -23.36
N GLU A 210 -8.39 -11.65 -23.73
CA GLU A 210 -6.95 -11.92 -23.58
C GLU A 210 -6.47 -11.87 -22.11
N ASP A 211 -7.31 -11.33 -21.20
CA ASP A 211 -7.03 -11.24 -19.76
C ASP A 211 -5.70 -10.55 -19.46
N ARG A 212 -5.43 -9.44 -20.16
CA ARG A 212 -4.15 -8.72 -20.04
C ARG A 212 -3.92 -8.20 -18.63
N ASN A 213 -4.95 -7.59 -18.02
CA ASN A 213 -4.84 -7.02 -16.69
C ASN A 213 -4.74 -8.10 -15.61
N GLY A 214 -5.49 -9.20 -15.72
CA GLY A 214 -5.36 -10.34 -14.82
C GLY A 214 -3.97 -10.99 -14.89
N ARG A 215 -3.40 -11.12 -16.08
CA ARG A 215 -2.03 -11.59 -16.30
C ARG A 215 -1.00 -10.62 -15.73
N ARG A 216 -1.20 -9.32 -15.92
CA ARG A 216 -0.30 -8.28 -15.41
C ARG A 216 -0.32 -8.24 -13.89
N ASN A 217 -1.50 -8.22 -13.27
CA ASN A 217 -1.65 -8.30 -11.82
C ASN A 217 -0.90 -9.51 -11.24
N HIS A 218 -1.11 -10.70 -11.83
CA HIS A 218 -0.38 -11.91 -11.44
C HIS A 218 1.14 -11.70 -11.48
N ASP A 219 1.65 -11.12 -12.57
CA ASP A 219 3.09 -10.98 -12.79
C ASP A 219 3.68 -9.85 -11.94
N GLU A 220 2.95 -8.78 -11.67
CA GLU A 220 3.34 -7.73 -10.73
C GLU A 220 3.54 -8.30 -9.31
N LEU A 221 2.69 -9.22 -8.87
CA LEU A 221 2.87 -9.93 -7.62
C LEU A 221 4.03 -10.94 -7.71
N ALA A 222 4.12 -11.71 -8.82
CA ALA A 222 5.17 -12.70 -9.03
C ALA A 222 6.58 -12.10 -9.03
N PHE A 223 6.71 -10.83 -9.41
CA PHE A 223 7.97 -10.08 -9.37
C PHE A 223 8.66 -10.21 -8.01
N TRP A 224 7.92 -10.03 -6.92
CA TRP A 224 8.48 -10.08 -5.57
C TRP A 224 9.04 -11.45 -5.20
N LEU A 225 8.50 -12.54 -5.74
CA LEU A 225 9.01 -13.88 -5.47
C LEU A 225 10.48 -14.07 -5.92
N ASN A 226 10.93 -13.26 -6.87
CA ASN A 226 12.31 -13.26 -7.36
C ASN A 226 13.17 -12.17 -6.68
N HIS A 227 12.58 -11.31 -5.88
CA HIS A 227 13.23 -10.13 -5.28
C HIS A 227 13.04 -10.02 -3.77
N LEU A 228 12.60 -11.10 -3.09
CA LEU A 228 12.48 -11.09 -1.62
C LEU A 228 13.86 -10.94 -0.99
N PRO A 229 14.08 -9.93 -0.12
CA PRO A 229 15.35 -9.78 0.57
C PRO A 229 15.57 -10.88 1.60
N GLN A 230 16.83 -11.14 1.97
CA GLN A 230 17.19 -12.02 3.08
C GLN A 230 17.11 -11.32 4.46
N ALA A 231 16.85 -10.03 4.46
CA ALA A 231 16.66 -9.18 5.65
C ALA A 231 15.16 -9.11 6.02
N PRO A 232 14.82 -8.61 7.22
CA PRO A 232 13.43 -8.36 7.59
C PRO A 232 12.71 -7.47 6.57
N PHE A 233 11.52 -7.89 6.12
CA PHE A 233 10.76 -7.12 5.15
C PHE A 233 9.25 -7.11 5.45
N VAL A 234 8.58 -6.11 4.88
CA VAL A 234 7.12 -6.00 4.81
C VAL A 234 6.73 -5.70 3.37
N LEU A 235 5.93 -6.56 2.75
CA LEU A 235 5.28 -6.26 1.47
C LEU A 235 4.00 -5.50 1.75
N ALA A 236 3.86 -4.31 1.17
CA ALA A 236 2.69 -3.46 1.39
C ALA A 236 2.23 -2.77 0.10
N GLY A 237 0.95 -2.44 0.07
CA GLY A 237 0.33 -1.65 -0.98
C GLY A 237 -1.05 -2.13 -1.40
N ASN A 238 -1.52 -1.57 -2.49
CA ASN A 238 -2.72 -2.01 -3.17
C ASN A 238 -2.35 -3.14 -4.15
N LEU A 239 -2.66 -4.39 -3.76
CA LEU A 239 -2.42 -5.55 -4.62
C LEU A 239 -3.55 -5.73 -5.65
N ASN A 240 -4.66 -4.99 -5.51
CA ASN A 240 -5.84 -5.05 -6.38
C ASN A 240 -6.37 -6.46 -6.61
N PHE A 241 -6.16 -7.37 -5.66
CA PHE A 241 -6.55 -8.76 -5.79
C PHE A 241 -7.04 -9.33 -4.45
N ASP A 242 -8.28 -9.81 -4.43
CA ASP A 242 -8.87 -10.58 -3.35
C ASP A 242 -8.93 -12.06 -3.76
N ALA A 243 -8.30 -12.93 -2.96
CA ALA A 243 -8.21 -14.34 -3.29
C ALA A 243 -9.56 -15.10 -3.23
N ALA A 244 -10.58 -14.51 -2.58
CA ALA A 244 -11.89 -15.12 -2.39
C ALA A 244 -12.93 -14.66 -3.42
N ASP A 245 -12.93 -13.35 -3.74
CA ASP A 245 -14.07 -12.72 -4.38
C ASP A 245 -13.72 -11.87 -5.62
N SER A 246 -12.44 -11.55 -5.89
CA SER A 246 -12.08 -10.86 -7.13
C SER A 246 -11.92 -11.82 -8.31
N GLU A 247 -12.07 -11.26 -9.51
CA GLU A 247 -11.59 -11.89 -10.74
C GLU A 247 -10.06 -11.86 -10.76
N GLY A 248 -9.42 -12.71 -11.56
CA GLY A 248 -7.97 -12.72 -11.73
C GLY A 248 -7.31 -14.05 -11.35
N ARG A 249 -5.99 -14.01 -11.10
CA ARG A 249 -5.14 -15.21 -11.00
C ARG A 249 -4.53 -15.32 -9.61
N PRO A 250 -4.94 -16.32 -8.80
CA PRO A 250 -4.55 -16.41 -7.39
C PRO A 250 -3.14 -16.94 -7.15
N GLU A 251 -2.47 -17.52 -8.17
CA GLU A 251 -1.27 -18.33 -7.98
C GLU A 251 -0.10 -17.54 -7.38
N SER A 252 0.11 -16.30 -7.83
CA SER A 252 1.20 -15.46 -7.33
C SER A 252 0.98 -15.04 -5.89
N LEU A 253 -0.24 -14.58 -5.52
CA LEU A 253 -0.56 -14.25 -4.15
C LEU A 253 -0.42 -15.48 -3.24
N ALA A 254 -0.94 -16.65 -3.67
CA ALA A 254 -0.82 -17.89 -2.91
C ALA A 254 0.65 -18.27 -2.64
N ARG A 255 1.55 -18.03 -3.62
CA ARG A 255 3.00 -18.25 -3.44
C ARG A 255 3.61 -17.22 -2.49
N ILE A 256 3.26 -15.93 -2.61
CA ILE A 256 3.71 -14.88 -1.66
C ILE A 256 3.34 -15.26 -0.23
N MET A 257 2.12 -15.74 0.00
CA MET A 257 1.64 -16.17 1.33
C MET A 257 2.48 -17.31 1.94
N THR A 258 3.32 -17.99 1.15
CA THR A 258 4.28 -18.95 1.70
C THR A 258 5.51 -18.28 2.35
N HIS A 259 5.77 -17.01 2.10
CA HIS A 259 6.92 -16.24 2.59
C HIS A 259 6.55 -15.19 3.67
N VAL A 260 5.30 -14.80 3.75
CA VAL A 260 4.81 -13.74 4.65
C VAL A 260 3.83 -14.31 5.68
N ALA A 261 3.69 -13.60 6.79
CA ALA A 261 2.57 -13.76 7.72
C ALA A 261 1.41 -12.91 7.22
N ASP A 262 0.21 -13.50 7.12
CA ASP A 262 -1.02 -12.72 6.91
C ASP A 262 -1.62 -12.37 8.26
N PRO A 263 -1.57 -11.10 8.70
CA PRO A 263 -2.12 -10.69 9.99
C PRO A 263 -3.65 -10.66 10.02
N GLN A 264 -4.32 -10.81 8.87
CA GLN A 264 -5.77 -10.78 8.72
C GLN A 264 -6.40 -9.56 9.42
N PRO A 265 -6.01 -8.33 9.06
CA PRO A 265 -6.51 -7.11 9.67
C PRO A 265 -8.02 -7.01 9.49
N ARG A 266 -8.75 -6.67 10.56
CA ARG A 266 -10.22 -6.72 10.60
C ARG A 266 -10.82 -5.38 10.86
N SER A 267 -12.07 -5.19 10.39
CA SER A 267 -12.88 -4.01 10.64
C SER A 267 -14.33 -4.37 11.02
N GLU A 268 -14.95 -3.51 11.81
CA GLU A 268 -16.38 -3.60 12.09
C GLU A 268 -17.23 -3.06 10.93
N GLY A 269 -16.68 -2.14 10.13
CA GLY A 269 -17.37 -1.58 8.96
C GLY A 269 -17.55 -2.61 7.85
N GLY A 270 -16.49 -3.34 7.46
CA GLY A 270 -16.58 -4.42 6.48
C GLY A 270 -17.57 -5.50 6.92
N LYS A 271 -17.51 -5.91 8.20
CA LYS A 271 -18.46 -6.85 8.77
C LYS A 271 -19.91 -6.34 8.72
N ALA A 272 -20.15 -5.05 8.97
CA ALA A 272 -21.48 -4.45 8.90
C ALA A 272 -22.02 -4.38 7.47
N ALA A 273 -21.15 -4.24 6.46
CA ALA A 273 -21.51 -4.17 5.05
C ALA A 273 -21.83 -5.54 4.41
N ALA A 274 -21.52 -6.66 5.09
CA ALA A 274 -21.62 -8.04 4.57
C ALA A 274 -22.98 -8.40 3.95
N GLY A 275 -24.07 -7.84 4.46
CA GLY A 275 -25.43 -8.14 3.97
C GLY A 275 -25.93 -7.22 2.87
N LEU A 276 -25.13 -6.26 2.42
CA LEU A 276 -25.56 -5.25 1.47
C LEU A 276 -25.31 -5.69 0.03
N GLY A 277 -26.32 -5.56 -0.84
CA GLY A 277 -26.22 -5.75 -2.28
C GLY A 277 -25.42 -6.97 -2.72
N LEU A 278 -24.36 -6.74 -3.48
CA LEU A 278 -23.47 -7.81 -3.99
C LEU A 278 -22.61 -8.45 -2.91
N ASN A 279 -22.27 -7.73 -1.84
CA ASN A 279 -21.46 -8.25 -0.74
C ASN A 279 -22.10 -9.48 -0.09
N ALA A 280 -23.44 -9.56 -0.08
CA ALA A 280 -24.17 -10.73 0.42
C ALA A 280 -23.88 -12.04 -0.36
N LYS A 281 -23.21 -11.96 -1.52
CA LYS A 281 -22.84 -13.11 -2.36
C LYS A 281 -21.35 -13.46 -2.25
N HIS A 282 -20.56 -12.63 -1.60
CA HIS A 282 -19.14 -12.86 -1.42
C HIS A 282 -18.89 -14.07 -0.53
N LYS A 283 -17.77 -14.75 -0.73
CA LYS A 283 -17.36 -15.97 -0.03
C LYS A 283 -16.31 -15.67 1.04
N GLY A 284 -15.55 -14.58 0.87
CA GLY A 284 -14.54 -14.12 1.81
C GLY A 284 -15.13 -13.70 3.15
N ASP A 285 -14.27 -13.49 4.13
CA ASP A 285 -14.66 -12.92 5.41
C ASP A 285 -14.78 -11.38 5.24
N PRO A 286 -15.97 -10.80 5.31
CA PRO A 286 -16.20 -9.38 5.01
C PRO A 286 -15.50 -8.45 6.00
N ALA A 287 -15.11 -8.95 7.17
CA ALA A 287 -14.32 -8.15 8.10
C ALA A 287 -12.89 -7.88 7.62
N LEU A 288 -12.41 -8.63 6.61
CA LEU A 288 -11.10 -8.46 5.99
C LEU A 288 -11.12 -7.49 4.81
N ASP A 289 -12.29 -7.07 4.33
CA ASP A 289 -12.41 -6.13 3.21
C ASP A 289 -11.71 -4.81 3.53
N THR A 290 -11.05 -4.26 2.54
CA THR A 290 -10.29 -3.01 2.62
C THR A 290 -10.75 -1.95 1.64
N ALA A 291 -11.67 -2.31 0.74
CA ALA A 291 -12.33 -1.39 -0.18
C ALA A 291 -13.85 -1.53 -0.09
N ASP A 292 -14.54 -0.40 -0.16
CA ASP A 292 -15.98 -0.20 -0.02
C ASP A 292 -16.49 0.46 -1.30
N TRP A 293 -16.70 -0.36 -2.33
CA TRP A 293 -17.28 0.08 -3.58
C TRP A 293 -18.81 -0.05 -3.56
N PRO A 294 -19.52 0.56 -4.54
CA PRO A 294 -20.99 0.51 -4.55
C PRO A 294 -21.55 -0.92 -4.53
N ASP A 295 -22.46 -1.17 -3.59
CA ASP A 295 -23.07 -2.49 -3.36
C ASP A 295 -24.00 -2.96 -4.47
N ASP A 296 -24.46 -2.05 -5.35
CA ASP A 296 -25.42 -2.32 -6.43
C ASP A 296 -24.75 -2.74 -7.76
N ARG A 297 -23.42 -2.72 -7.82
CA ARG A 297 -22.62 -3.07 -9.00
C ARG A 297 -21.33 -3.78 -8.62
N ALA A 298 -20.83 -4.61 -9.53
CA ALA A 298 -19.57 -5.30 -9.34
C ALA A 298 -18.39 -4.31 -9.18
N PRO A 299 -17.39 -4.64 -8.35
CA PRO A 299 -17.25 -5.93 -7.66
C PRO A 299 -17.97 -5.99 -6.30
N GLY A 300 -18.45 -4.88 -5.69
CA GLY A 300 -18.75 -4.77 -4.27
C GLY A 300 -17.48 -4.66 -3.43
N ASN A 301 -17.54 -5.01 -2.14
CA ASN A 301 -16.40 -4.86 -1.23
C ASN A 301 -15.38 -5.98 -1.43
N LEU A 302 -14.08 -5.64 -1.37
CA LEU A 302 -12.99 -6.60 -1.54
C LEU A 302 -11.83 -6.28 -0.59
N ARG A 303 -11.01 -7.29 -0.31
CA ARG A 303 -9.71 -7.13 0.31
C ARG A 303 -8.63 -6.93 -0.75
N VAL A 304 -8.23 -5.70 -0.99
CA VAL A 304 -7.25 -5.35 -2.04
C VAL A 304 -6.00 -4.66 -1.54
N ASP A 305 -6.03 -4.11 -0.32
CA ASP A 305 -4.91 -3.43 0.32
C ASP A 305 -4.30 -4.34 1.40
N TYR A 306 -2.98 -4.49 1.39
CA TYR A 306 -2.28 -5.46 2.22
C TYR A 306 -1.05 -4.85 2.90
N VAL A 307 -0.79 -5.29 4.13
CA VAL A 307 0.49 -5.15 4.84
C VAL A 307 0.87 -6.54 5.31
N LEU A 308 1.88 -7.12 4.68
CA LEU A 308 2.28 -8.53 4.82
C LEU A 308 3.73 -8.62 5.31
N PRO A 309 3.96 -8.73 6.63
CA PRO A 309 5.30 -8.92 7.19
C PRO A 309 5.89 -10.29 6.80
N ALA A 310 7.22 -10.37 6.69
CA ALA A 310 7.92 -11.65 6.59
C ALA A 310 7.55 -12.57 7.76
N LYS A 311 7.55 -13.88 7.53
CA LYS A 311 7.07 -14.88 8.51
C LYS A 311 7.83 -14.90 9.85
N ASP A 312 9.07 -14.45 9.86
CA ASP A 312 9.91 -14.35 11.05
C ASP A 312 9.69 -13.09 11.87
N LEU A 313 8.92 -12.11 11.35
CA LEU A 313 8.51 -10.94 12.08
C LEU A 313 7.27 -11.24 12.96
N ARG A 314 7.37 -10.86 14.23
CA ARG A 314 6.27 -11.02 15.16
C ARG A 314 5.25 -9.89 15.00
N VAL A 315 4.05 -10.23 14.58
CA VAL A 315 2.90 -9.33 14.58
C VAL A 315 2.32 -9.26 16.00
N LEU A 316 2.11 -8.05 16.50
CA LEU A 316 1.49 -7.78 17.79
C LEU A 316 0.00 -7.48 17.65
N ASP A 317 -0.35 -6.69 16.65
CA ASP A 317 -1.73 -6.30 16.35
C ASP A 317 -1.88 -5.88 14.88
N SER A 318 -3.12 -5.79 14.39
CA SER A 318 -3.43 -5.34 13.04
C SER A 318 -4.87 -4.87 12.94
N GLY A 319 -5.17 -4.02 11.97
CA GLY A 319 -6.54 -3.55 11.76
C GLY A 319 -6.74 -2.79 10.46
N VAL A 320 -8.01 -2.56 10.17
CA VAL A 320 -8.48 -1.69 9.09
C VAL A 320 -9.23 -0.54 9.71
N VAL A 321 -8.89 0.70 9.37
CA VAL A 321 -9.61 1.89 9.86
C VAL A 321 -10.94 2.00 9.14
N TRP A 322 -11.90 1.23 9.63
CA TRP A 322 -13.27 1.18 9.11
C TRP A 322 -14.27 0.87 10.23
N PRO A 323 -14.63 1.86 11.06
CA PRO A 323 -15.65 1.67 12.09
C PRO A 323 -17.04 1.58 11.46
N ALA A 324 -17.93 0.76 12.05
CA ALA A 324 -19.30 0.55 11.56
C ALA A 324 -20.22 1.75 11.78
N SER A 325 -19.88 2.68 12.69
CA SER A 325 -20.74 3.81 13.06
C SER A 325 -19.94 4.94 13.71
N GLY A 326 -20.62 6.04 13.98
CA GLY A 326 -20.02 7.20 14.62
C GLY A 326 -19.41 8.19 13.63
N GLU A 327 -18.79 9.25 14.16
CA GLU A 327 -18.22 10.33 13.34
C GLU A 327 -17.14 9.80 12.39
N MET A 328 -16.28 8.91 12.87
CA MET A 328 -15.17 8.36 12.06
C MET A 328 -15.67 7.49 10.90
N ALA A 329 -16.84 6.85 10.99
CA ALA A 329 -17.45 6.13 9.87
C ALA A 329 -17.77 7.08 8.70
N ALA A 330 -18.31 8.26 8.97
CA ALA A 330 -18.54 9.26 7.93
C ALA A 330 -17.22 9.82 7.36
N VAL A 331 -16.20 9.97 8.19
CA VAL A 331 -14.87 10.43 7.76
C VAL A 331 -14.25 9.46 6.79
N VAL A 332 -14.20 8.15 7.08
CA VAL A 332 -13.58 7.16 6.18
C VAL A 332 -14.31 7.06 4.84
N THR A 333 -15.64 7.19 4.84
CA THR A 333 -16.44 7.21 3.60
C THR A 333 -16.17 8.47 2.76
N THR A 334 -15.98 9.63 3.41
CA THR A 334 -15.63 10.87 2.70
C THR A 334 -14.22 10.84 2.14
N ALA A 335 -13.30 10.16 2.83
CA ALA A 335 -11.87 10.15 2.50
C ALA A 335 -11.58 9.36 1.23
N SER A 336 -12.07 8.12 1.13
CA SER A 336 -11.75 7.22 0.02
C SER A 336 -12.71 6.02 0.00
N ALA A 337 -12.82 5.35 -1.16
CA ALA A 337 -13.38 4.01 -1.24
C ALA A 337 -12.46 2.96 -0.58
N HIS A 338 -11.16 3.20 -0.50
CA HIS A 338 -10.23 2.33 0.21
C HIS A 338 -10.13 2.67 1.70
N ARG A 339 -9.70 1.71 2.49
CA ARG A 339 -9.52 1.83 3.94
C ARG A 339 -8.05 1.68 4.29
N LEU A 340 -7.58 2.48 5.24
CA LEU A 340 -6.22 2.36 5.73
C LEU A 340 -6.05 1.03 6.47
N VAL A 341 -5.05 0.24 6.07
CA VAL A 341 -4.64 -1.03 6.69
C VAL A 341 -3.35 -0.82 7.45
N TRP A 342 -3.28 -1.33 8.68
CA TRP A 342 -2.10 -1.21 9.52
C TRP A 342 -1.74 -2.52 10.24
N VAL A 343 -0.46 -2.66 10.57
CA VAL A 343 0.11 -3.77 11.32
C VAL A 343 1.13 -3.23 12.32
N ASP A 344 1.07 -3.72 13.55
CA ASP A 344 2.04 -3.45 14.61
C ASP A 344 3.01 -4.63 14.73
N LEU A 345 4.30 -4.33 14.64
CA LEU A 345 5.38 -5.29 14.76
C LEU A 345 6.13 -5.13 16.08
N ASP A 346 6.58 -6.26 16.63
CA ASP A 346 7.58 -6.31 17.72
C ASP A 346 8.96 -6.05 17.09
N TRP A 347 9.44 -4.81 17.20
CA TRP A 347 10.64 -4.37 16.50
C TRP A 347 11.78 -3.99 17.42
#